data_4e8a3a139a445ec4d4e62a1869e78004
#
_entry.id   4e8a3a139a445ec4d4e62a1869e78004
#
_cell.length_a   1.000
_cell.length_b   1.000
_cell.length_c   1.000
_cell.angle_alpha   90.00
_cell.angle_beta   90.00
_cell.angle_gamma   90.00
#
_symmetry.space_group_name_H-M   'P 1'
#
loop_
_entity.id
_entity.type
_entity.pdbx_description
1 polymer ?
#
loop_
_entity_poly.entity_id
_entity_poly.type
_entity_poly.pdbx_seq_one_letter_code
_entity_poly.pdbx_strand_id
1 'polypeptide(L)' 'VDDQRYHLTLYAGGRPVMHGWWGDRATAERKFRRWIGEHGTVDGARIVLVDEQEQLVLASWPDEADGLAD' A
#
# COMPACT_ATOMS: atom_id res chain seq x y z
N VAL A 1 13.95 -12.82 11.55
CA VAL A 1 13.15 -13.36 10.92
C VAL A 1 11.83 -12.76 10.56
N ASP A 2 11.17 -12.09 11.46
CA ASP A 2 9.94 -11.43 11.10
C ASP A 2 10.14 -9.98 10.87
N ASP A 3 11.25 -9.68 10.27
CA ASP A 3 11.58 -8.30 10.03
C ASP A 3 10.74 -7.68 8.95
N GLN A 4 10.06 -8.52 8.15
CA GLN A 4 9.30 -7.99 7.03
C GLN A 4 7.83 -8.10 7.31
N ARG A 5 7.41 -7.37 8.32
CA ARG A 5 6.05 -7.40 8.81
C ARG A 5 5.09 -6.59 7.94
N TYR A 6 5.58 -5.53 7.33
CA TYR A 6 4.73 -4.60 6.60
C TYR A 6 4.82 -4.88 5.11
N HIS A 7 3.68 -5.12 4.50
CA HIS A 7 3.59 -5.54 3.10
C HIS A 7 2.88 -4.45 2.31
N LEU A 8 3.55 -3.96 1.28
CA LEU A 8 3.00 -2.94 0.41
C LEU A 8 2.77 -3.57 -0.96
N THR A 9 1.57 -3.39 -1.49
CA THR A 9 1.22 -3.97 -2.78
C THR A 9 0.70 -2.87 -3.69
N LEU A 10 1.19 -2.88 -4.92
CA LEU A 10 0.68 -2.00 -5.96
C LEU A 10 -0.17 -2.84 -6.90
N TYR A 11 -1.41 -2.42 -7.07
CA TYR A 11 -2.33 -3.03 -8.02
C TYR A 11 -2.49 -2.11 -9.22
N ALA A 12 -2.67 -2.71 -10.38
CA ALA A 12 -3.01 -1.96 -11.58
C ALA A 12 -4.05 -2.77 -12.33
N GLY A 13 -5.19 -2.16 -12.58
CA GLY A 13 -6.27 -2.86 -13.27
C GLY A 13 -6.79 -4.07 -12.51
N GLY A 14 -6.73 -4.02 -11.20
CA GLY A 14 -7.21 -5.11 -10.37
C GLY A 14 -6.21 -6.24 -10.15
N ARG A 15 -4.99 -6.08 -10.62
CA ARG A 15 -3.96 -7.11 -10.50
C ARG A 15 -2.79 -6.60 -9.70
N PRO A 16 -2.21 -7.42 -8.81
CA PRO A 16 -0.99 -7.03 -8.11
C PRO A 16 0.18 -7.05 -9.09
N VAL A 17 0.89 -5.93 -9.17
CA VAL A 17 2.02 -5.81 -10.09
C VAL A 17 3.34 -5.57 -9.38
N MET A 18 3.29 -5.14 -8.13
CA MET A 18 4.50 -4.88 -7.37
C MET A 18 4.26 -5.13 -5.90
N HIS A 19 5.28 -5.65 -5.23
CA HIS A 19 5.23 -5.92 -3.80
C HIS A 19 6.48 -5.40 -3.13
N GLY A 20 6.33 -5.00 -1.88
CA GLY A 20 7.47 -4.63 -1.06
C GLY A 20 7.22 -5.05 0.37
N TRP A 21 8.30 -5.36 1.08
CA TRP A 21 8.23 -5.83 2.46
C TRP A 21 9.22 -5.03 3.30
N TRP A 22 8.77 -4.56 4.45
CA TRP A 22 9.63 -3.83 5.36
C TRP A 22 9.31 -4.21 6.79
N GLY A 23 10.33 -4.16 7.66
CA GLY A 23 10.13 -4.48 9.05
C GLY A 23 9.81 -3.27 9.92
N ASP A 24 9.87 -2.09 9.35
CA ASP A 24 9.70 -0.85 10.07
C ASP A 24 8.51 -0.09 9.51
N ARG A 25 7.56 0.26 10.37
CA ARG A 25 6.35 0.90 9.91
C ARG A 25 6.62 2.27 9.28
N ALA A 26 7.53 3.04 9.87
CA ALA A 26 7.81 4.37 9.34
C ALA A 26 8.39 4.27 7.93
N THR A 27 9.26 3.29 7.71
CA THR A 27 9.82 3.08 6.39
C THR A 27 8.73 2.65 5.41
N ALA A 28 7.87 1.75 5.84
CA ALA A 28 6.78 1.27 4.98
C ALA A 28 5.84 2.40 4.59
N GLU A 29 5.52 3.28 5.55
CA GLU A 29 4.64 4.40 5.25
C GLU A 29 5.29 5.38 4.29
N ARG A 30 6.60 5.56 4.43
CA ARG A 30 7.33 6.43 3.51
C ARG A 30 7.29 5.85 2.10
N LYS A 31 7.49 4.54 1.98
CA LYS A 31 7.41 3.89 0.69
C LYS A 31 6.02 3.95 0.11
N PHE A 32 5.01 3.84 0.96
CA PHE A 32 3.63 3.96 0.52
C PHE A 32 3.39 5.31 -0.17
N ARG A 33 3.83 6.39 0.47
CA ARG A 33 3.68 7.72 -0.11
C ARG A 33 4.49 7.87 -1.39
N ARG A 34 5.69 7.28 -1.40
CA ARG A 34 6.54 7.37 -2.57
C ARG A 34 5.91 6.66 -3.76
N TRP A 35 5.32 5.50 -3.51
CA TRP A 35 4.67 4.77 -4.58
C TRP A 35 3.48 5.52 -5.14
N ILE A 36 2.77 6.25 -4.29
CA ILE A 36 1.68 7.09 -4.75
C ILE A 36 2.21 8.12 -5.75
N GLY A 37 3.32 8.75 -5.42
CA GLY A 37 3.89 9.75 -6.32
C GLY A 37 4.43 9.17 -7.60
N GLU A 38 4.99 7.96 -7.53
CA GLU A 38 5.63 7.36 -8.69
C GLU A 38 4.65 6.61 -9.58
N HIS A 39 3.63 6.03 -8.99
CA HIS A 39 2.75 5.13 -9.73
C HIS A 39 1.29 5.56 -9.72
N GLY A 40 0.99 6.65 -9.05
CA GLY A 40 -0.40 7.06 -8.90
C GLY A 40 -1.07 7.47 -10.18
N THR A 41 -0.28 7.77 -11.22
CA THR A 41 -0.85 8.15 -12.51
C THR A 41 -1.16 6.95 -13.39
N VAL A 42 -0.77 5.76 -12.96
CA VAL A 42 -1.06 4.56 -13.70
C VAL A 42 -2.56 4.27 -13.63
N ASP A 43 -3.13 3.92 -14.78
CA ASP A 43 -4.56 3.65 -14.87
C ASP A 43 -4.93 2.51 -13.94
N GLY A 44 -5.94 2.74 -13.09
CA GLY A 44 -6.39 1.72 -12.17
C GLY A 44 -5.42 1.44 -11.05
N ALA A 45 -4.48 2.34 -10.78
CA ALA A 45 -3.48 2.13 -9.74
C ALA A 45 -4.13 2.12 -8.36
N ARG A 46 -3.69 1.19 -7.54
CA ARG A 46 -4.14 1.09 -6.17
C ARG A 46 -2.99 0.59 -5.32
N ILE A 47 -2.79 1.20 -4.18
CA ILE A 47 -1.68 0.85 -3.31
C ILE A 47 -2.24 0.55 -1.93
N VAL A 48 -1.84 -0.59 -1.37
CA VAL A 48 -2.36 -1.06 -0.09
C VAL A 48 -1.19 -1.43 0.81
N LEU A 49 -1.21 -0.91 2.02
CA LEU A 49 -0.21 -1.23 3.04
C LEU A 49 -0.86 -2.06 4.12
N VAL A 50 -0.33 -3.23 4.38
CA VAL A 50 -0.89 -4.18 5.31
C VAL A 50 0.13 -4.56 6.37
N ASP A 51 -0.34 -4.67 7.61
CA ASP A 51 0.46 -5.23 8.70
C ASP A 51 0.15 -6.72 8.73
N GLU A 52 1.08 -7.51 8.24
CA GLU A 52 0.84 -8.95 8.11
C GLU A 52 0.79 -9.65 9.46
N GLN A 53 1.46 -9.09 10.45
CA GLN A 53 1.43 -9.68 11.78
C GLN A 53 0.06 -9.53 12.43
N GLU A 54 -0.55 -8.36 12.29
CA GLU A 54 -1.87 -8.09 12.83
C GLU A 54 -2.97 -8.35 11.82
N GLN A 55 -2.58 -8.61 10.58
CA GLN A 55 -3.52 -8.83 9.49
C GLN A 55 -4.48 -7.66 9.37
N LEU A 56 -3.91 -6.48 9.32
CA LEU A 56 -4.66 -5.24 9.36
C LEU A 56 -4.19 -4.33 8.24
N VAL A 57 -5.15 -3.78 7.48
CA VAL A 57 -4.84 -2.80 6.47
C VAL A 57 -4.56 -1.47 7.16
N LEU A 58 -3.34 -0.98 7.01
CA LEU A 58 -2.94 0.26 7.65
C LEU A 58 -3.25 1.46 6.79
N ALA A 59 -3.15 1.32 5.48
CA ALA A 59 -3.38 2.43 4.58
C ALA A 59 -3.71 1.88 3.20
N SER A 60 -4.47 2.65 2.44
CA SER A 60 -4.76 2.29 1.06
C SER A 60 -4.94 3.57 0.26
N TRP A 61 -4.62 3.49 -1.02
CA TRP A 61 -4.75 4.62 -1.91
C TRP A 61 -5.23 4.12 -3.27
N PRO A 62 -6.18 4.78 -3.88
CA PRO A 62 -6.90 5.95 -3.37
C PRO A 62 -7.73 5.58 -2.15
N ASP A 63 -7.95 6.56 -1.31
CA ASP A 63 -8.69 6.35 -0.07
C ASP A 63 -10.16 6.22 -0.41
N GLU A 64 -10.66 5.01 -0.35
CA GLU A 64 -12.03 4.76 -0.75
C GLU A 64 -13.04 5.28 0.25
N ALA A 65 -12.59 5.44 1.49
CA ALA A 65 -13.49 5.99 2.48
C ALA A 65 -13.87 7.42 2.12
N ASP A 66 -12.94 8.16 1.57
CA ASP A 66 -13.24 9.51 1.13
C ASP A 66 -14.28 9.52 0.04
N GLY A 67 -14.15 8.62 -0.91
CA GLY A 67 -15.12 8.55 -1.98
C GLY A 67 -16.49 8.20 -1.48
N LEU A 68 -16.55 7.36 -0.48
CA LEU A 68 -17.83 6.95 0.06
C LEU A 68 -18.48 8.03 0.90
N ALA A 69 -17.66 8.90 1.47
CA ALA A 69 -18.19 9.95 2.29
C ALA A 69 -19.00 10.95 1.49
N ASP A 70 -18.79 10.95 0.22
CA ASP A 70 -19.52 11.83 -0.65
C ASP A 70 -20.89 11.27 -0.93
#